data_a674dc78d5967795158bd1d413fef024
#
_entry.id   a674dc78d5967795158bd1d413fef024
#
_cell.length_a   1.000
_cell.length_b   1.000
_cell.length_c   1.000
_cell.angle_alpha   90.00
_cell.angle_beta   90.00
_cell.angle_gamma   90.00
#
_symmetry.space_group_name_H-M   'P 1'
#
loop_
_entity.id
_entity.type
_entity.pdbx_description
1 polymer ?
#
loop_
_entity_poly.entity_id
_entity_poly.type
_entity_poly.pdbx_seq_one_letter_code
_entity_poly.pdbx_strand_id
1 'polypeptide(L)'
;SYGYISSPKTIFKDIYKVKPGEIIEIDLNDGMKIKSKKIYWEITNFIGESKFQEDIFYEKFNNAVSLRKVADVEVASLLSGGIDSTSVVKALKETSPSVNTFSIGYEDDKYDEKYWSRIVSKKYSTNHIEAIITNNEFEKYINDSIQFLDEPYADPSIVPSYVISKKISNHYKVALTGDGGDELLCGYSRIQQIFSTRKFNTNTIESIYNFYPWYLGTGNNIRKRSKNL
;
A
#
# COMPACT_ATOMS: atom_id res chain seq x y z
N SER A 1 -1.11 4.06 20.44
CA SER A 1 -0.84 2.77 19.80
C SER A 1 -0.59 3.01 18.32
N TYR A 2 0.45 2.41 17.76
CA TYR A 2 0.77 2.55 16.31
C TYR A 2 -0.13 1.69 15.41
N GLY A 3 -0.92 0.77 16.00
CA GLY A 3 -1.74 -0.16 15.23
C GLY A 3 -1.00 -1.36 14.64
N TYR A 4 0.31 -1.39 14.77
CA TYR A 4 1.19 -2.48 14.31
C TYR A 4 2.42 -2.60 15.21
N ILE A 5 3.18 -3.70 15.06
CA ILE A 5 4.42 -3.92 15.79
C ILE A 5 5.60 -3.56 14.88
N SER A 6 6.30 -2.48 15.26
CA SER A 6 7.41 -1.95 14.48
C SER A 6 8.60 -2.90 14.46
N SER A 7 9.15 -3.18 13.25
CA SER A 7 10.42 -3.90 13.10
C SER A 7 11.54 -3.23 13.92
N PRO A 8 12.46 -3.97 14.53
CA PRO A 8 12.62 -5.44 14.42
C PRO A 8 11.84 -6.25 15.47
N LYS A 9 10.95 -5.63 16.24
CA LYS A 9 10.20 -6.32 17.31
C LYS A 9 9.09 -7.21 16.74
N THR A 10 8.72 -8.23 17.53
CA THR A 10 7.51 -9.04 17.36
C THR A 10 6.70 -9.04 18.66
N ILE A 11 5.55 -9.74 18.69
CA ILE A 11 4.80 -10.00 19.93
C ILE A 11 5.51 -11.03 20.84
N PHE A 12 6.46 -11.76 20.30
CA PHE A 12 7.14 -12.83 21.02
C PHE A 12 8.46 -12.33 21.62
N LYS A 13 8.75 -12.76 22.84
CA LYS A 13 10.03 -12.49 23.47
C LYS A 13 11.15 -13.20 22.71
N ASP A 14 12.25 -12.49 22.47
CA ASP A 14 13.48 -12.99 21.83
C ASP A 14 13.31 -13.45 20.36
N ILE A 15 12.18 -13.13 19.75
CA ILE A 15 11.94 -13.33 18.31
C ILE A 15 11.89 -11.97 17.63
N TYR A 16 12.69 -11.80 16.58
CA TYR A 16 12.87 -10.53 15.86
C TYR A 16 12.61 -10.69 14.38
N LYS A 17 12.08 -9.64 13.78
CA LYS A 17 11.97 -9.49 12.32
C LYS A 17 13.32 -9.09 11.75
N VAL A 18 13.67 -9.59 10.58
CA VAL A 18 14.74 -9.02 9.75
C VAL A 18 14.32 -7.60 9.37
N LYS A 19 15.26 -6.64 9.46
CA LYS A 19 14.94 -5.25 9.11
C LYS A 19 14.77 -5.08 7.60
N PRO A 20 13.97 -4.09 7.16
CA PRO A 20 13.94 -3.72 5.74
C PRO A 20 15.34 -3.45 5.21
N GLY A 21 15.65 -4.00 4.03
CA GLY A 21 16.96 -3.84 3.40
C GLY A 21 18.14 -4.52 4.12
N GLU A 22 17.87 -5.45 5.07
CA GLU A 22 18.89 -6.21 5.80
C GLU A 22 19.07 -7.61 5.19
N ILE A 23 20.34 -8.03 5.11
CA ILE A 23 20.73 -9.41 4.83
C ILE A 23 21.35 -9.98 6.09
N ILE A 24 20.92 -11.18 6.48
CA ILE A 24 21.51 -11.95 7.57
C ILE A 24 22.07 -13.24 6.98
N GLU A 25 23.38 -13.44 7.14
CA GLU A 25 24.06 -14.68 6.76
C GLU A 25 24.20 -15.58 7.99
N ILE A 26 23.71 -16.82 7.85
CA ILE A 26 23.72 -17.81 8.92
C ILE A 26 24.60 -18.98 8.51
N ASP A 27 25.55 -19.37 9.36
CA ASP A 27 26.35 -20.57 9.16
C ASP A 27 25.57 -21.80 9.66
N LEU A 28 25.19 -22.65 8.73
CA LEU A 28 24.44 -23.87 9.05
C LEU A 28 25.33 -24.98 9.65
N ASN A 29 26.65 -24.91 9.40
CA ASN A 29 27.61 -25.92 9.89
C ASN A 29 28.12 -25.62 11.31
N ASP A 30 28.00 -24.38 11.76
CA ASP A 30 28.41 -23.95 13.13
C ASP A 30 27.19 -23.60 14.00
N GLY A 31 26.26 -24.56 14.12
CA GLY A 31 25.13 -24.43 15.04
C GLY A 31 24.17 -23.30 14.71
N MET A 32 24.00 -22.95 13.44
CA MET A 32 23.13 -21.87 12.95
C MET A 32 23.52 -20.48 13.52
N LYS A 33 24.80 -20.23 13.69
CA LYS A 33 25.26 -18.92 14.16
C LYS A 33 25.17 -17.86 13.09
N ILE A 34 24.81 -16.65 13.51
CA ILE A 34 24.83 -15.49 12.62
C ILE A 34 26.29 -15.15 12.31
N LYS A 35 26.67 -15.29 11.04
CA LYS A 35 27.98 -14.96 10.52
C LYS A 35 28.11 -13.47 10.22
N SER A 36 27.09 -12.88 9.61
CA SER A 36 27.07 -11.45 9.31
C SER A 36 25.65 -10.87 9.27
N LYS A 37 25.56 -9.55 9.51
CA LYS A 37 24.35 -8.74 9.27
C LYS A 37 24.78 -7.50 8.49
N LYS A 38 24.09 -7.22 7.39
CA LYS A 38 24.40 -6.08 6.51
C LYS A 38 23.14 -5.41 6.01
N ILE A 39 23.08 -4.08 6.12
CA ILE A 39 22.08 -3.28 5.41
C ILE A 39 22.60 -3.08 3.98
N TYR A 40 21.88 -3.62 2.98
CA TYR A 40 22.24 -3.49 1.58
C TYR A 40 21.50 -2.35 0.87
N TRP A 41 20.37 -1.93 1.43
CA TRP A 41 19.57 -0.85 0.91
C TRP A 41 18.89 -0.05 2.03
N GLU A 42 18.95 1.27 1.92
CA GLU A 42 18.27 2.18 2.84
C GLU A 42 17.83 3.42 2.06
N ILE A 43 16.56 3.83 2.21
CA ILE A 43 15.99 4.95 1.46
C ILE A 43 16.73 6.27 1.72
N THR A 44 17.27 6.45 2.92
CA THR A 44 18.02 7.64 3.32
C THR A 44 19.26 7.89 2.47
N ASN A 45 19.83 6.83 1.88
CA ASN A 45 20.99 6.95 0.98
C ASN A 45 20.65 7.60 -0.37
N PHE A 46 19.36 7.74 -0.68
CA PHE A 46 18.87 8.32 -1.94
C PHE A 46 18.20 9.69 -1.74
N ILE A 47 18.18 10.20 -0.51
CA ILE A 47 17.66 11.55 -0.23
C ILE A 47 18.72 12.54 -0.68
N GLY A 48 18.32 13.46 -1.58
CA GLY A 48 19.19 14.48 -2.12
C GLY A 48 18.43 15.78 -2.42
N GLU A 49 19.16 16.82 -2.77
CA GLU A 49 18.60 18.15 -3.10
C GLU A 49 18.30 18.31 -4.60
N SER A 50 18.24 17.21 -5.35
CA SER A 50 17.95 17.27 -6.79
C SER A 50 16.52 17.75 -7.04
N LYS A 51 16.36 18.62 -8.04
CA LYS A 51 15.02 19.04 -8.48
C LYS A 51 14.30 17.85 -9.12
N PHE A 52 13.00 17.75 -8.85
CA PHE A 52 12.14 16.78 -9.51
C PHE A 52 12.17 17.02 -11.03
N GLN A 53 12.38 15.94 -11.79
CA GLN A 53 12.39 15.92 -13.24
C GLN A 53 11.34 14.91 -13.72
N GLU A 54 10.32 15.40 -14.37
CA GLU A 54 9.14 14.60 -14.75
C GLU A 54 9.52 13.46 -15.69
N ASP A 55 10.34 13.74 -16.72
CA ASP A 55 10.75 12.73 -17.70
C ASP A 55 11.53 11.58 -17.05
N ILE A 56 12.45 11.92 -16.13
CA ILE A 56 13.22 10.91 -15.39
C ILE A 56 12.32 10.10 -14.48
N PHE A 57 11.33 10.74 -13.86
CA PHE A 57 10.35 10.03 -13.03
C PHE A 57 9.56 9.04 -13.87
N TYR A 58 9.02 9.46 -15.02
CA TYR A 58 8.29 8.58 -15.93
C TYR A 58 9.13 7.40 -16.42
N GLU A 59 10.36 7.65 -16.85
CA GLU A 59 11.28 6.60 -17.28
C GLU A 59 11.50 5.56 -16.16
N LYS A 60 11.84 6.02 -14.98
CA LYS A 60 12.08 5.14 -13.81
C LYS A 60 10.83 4.39 -13.39
N PHE A 61 9.67 5.03 -13.42
CA PHE A 61 8.40 4.41 -13.06
C PHE A 61 8.03 3.31 -14.06
N ASN A 62 8.08 3.60 -15.36
CA ASN A 62 7.79 2.63 -16.41
C ASN A 62 8.77 1.44 -16.38
N ASN A 63 10.05 1.69 -16.14
CA ASN A 63 11.06 0.64 -15.95
C ASN A 63 10.74 -0.21 -14.72
N ALA A 64 10.37 0.41 -13.60
CA ALA A 64 9.99 -0.31 -12.37
C ALA A 64 8.79 -1.24 -12.59
N VAL A 65 7.76 -0.78 -13.31
CA VAL A 65 6.59 -1.60 -13.67
C VAL A 65 6.99 -2.73 -14.61
N SER A 66 7.80 -2.43 -15.63
CA SER A 66 8.29 -3.42 -16.61
C SER A 66 9.07 -4.55 -15.94
N LEU A 67 9.98 -4.23 -15.02
CA LEU A 67 10.75 -5.22 -14.26
C LEU A 67 9.86 -6.14 -13.41
N ARG A 68 8.77 -5.61 -12.87
CA ARG A 68 7.82 -6.39 -12.04
C ARG A 68 6.84 -7.23 -12.84
N LYS A 69 6.79 -7.01 -14.16
CA LYS A 69 6.00 -7.85 -15.08
C LYS A 69 6.71 -9.16 -15.43
N VAL A 70 8.00 -9.28 -15.17
CA VAL A 70 8.76 -10.50 -15.45
C VAL A 70 8.29 -11.62 -14.51
N ALA A 71 7.52 -12.54 -15.05
CA ALA A 71 6.93 -13.66 -14.33
C ALA A 71 6.66 -14.83 -15.28
N ASP A 72 6.67 -16.05 -14.74
CA ASP A 72 6.34 -17.29 -15.50
C ASP A 72 4.82 -17.49 -15.65
N VAL A 73 4.02 -16.56 -15.14
CA VAL A 73 2.56 -16.57 -15.17
C VAL A 73 2.02 -15.23 -15.63
N GLU A 74 0.76 -15.21 -16.03
CA GLU A 74 0.10 -13.93 -16.33
C GLU A 74 0.04 -13.01 -15.11
N VAL A 75 0.37 -11.75 -15.34
CA VAL A 75 0.34 -10.69 -14.34
C VAL A 75 -0.87 -9.80 -14.57
N ALA A 76 -1.68 -9.66 -13.54
CA ALA A 76 -2.78 -8.70 -13.52
C ALA A 76 -2.39 -7.40 -12.80
N SER A 77 -3.26 -6.40 -12.82
CA SER A 77 -3.13 -5.20 -11.99
C SER A 77 -4.41 -4.95 -11.21
N LEU A 78 -4.28 -4.61 -9.94
CA LEU A 78 -5.40 -4.09 -9.17
C LEU A 78 -5.71 -2.68 -9.66
N LEU A 79 -6.98 -2.38 -9.84
CA LEU A 79 -7.44 -1.11 -10.39
C LEU A 79 -8.59 -0.54 -9.56
N SER A 80 -8.30 0.42 -8.70
CA SER A 80 -9.30 1.21 -7.98
C SER A 80 -9.84 2.39 -8.80
N GLY A 81 -9.07 2.83 -9.81
CA GLY A 81 -9.33 4.07 -10.55
C GLY A 81 -8.68 5.31 -9.92
N GLY A 82 -7.98 5.16 -8.78
CA GLY A 82 -7.10 6.18 -8.21
C GLY A 82 -5.87 6.43 -9.10
N ILE A 83 -5.15 7.52 -8.83
CA ILE A 83 -4.00 7.97 -9.65
C ILE A 83 -2.93 6.88 -9.72
N ASP A 84 -2.58 6.27 -8.58
CA ASP A 84 -1.48 5.31 -8.48
C ASP A 84 -1.79 4.03 -9.26
N SER A 85 -2.93 3.40 -9.00
CA SER A 85 -3.35 2.20 -9.74
C SER A 85 -3.54 2.46 -11.24
N THR A 86 -4.04 3.64 -11.60
CA THR A 86 -4.18 4.06 -13.01
C THR A 86 -2.82 4.24 -13.68
N SER A 87 -1.85 4.78 -12.96
CA SER A 87 -0.47 4.96 -13.48
C SER A 87 0.20 3.61 -13.76
N VAL A 88 0.01 2.63 -12.87
CA VAL A 88 0.50 1.26 -13.09
C VAL A 88 -0.14 0.64 -14.34
N VAL A 89 -1.47 0.77 -14.50
CA VAL A 89 -2.18 0.26 -15.69
C VAL A 89 -1.68 0.94 -16.97
N LYS A 90 -1.47 2.27 -16.94
CA LYS A 90 -0.89 3.01 -18.07
C LYS A 90 0.48 2.45 -18.46
N ALA A 91 1.39 2.31 -17.49
CA ALA A 91 2.73 1.79 -17.75
C ALA A 91 2.73 0.35 -18.29
N LEU A 92 1.84 -0.51 -17.77
CA LEU A 92 1.63 -1.86 -18.30
C LEU A 92 1.16 -1.83 -19.75
N LYS A 93 0.26 -0.90 -20.10
CA LYS A 93 -0.30 -0.79 -21.44
C LYS A 93 0.74 -0.32 -22.47
N GLU A 94 1.73 0.46 -22.05
CA GLU A 94 2.85 0.87 -22.91
C GLU A 94 3.74 -0.31 -23.33
N THR A 95 3.81 -1.36 -22.51
CA THR A 95 4.69 -2.52 -22.75
C THR A 95 3.93 -3.81 -23.07
N SER A 96 2.60 -3.78 -23.08
CA SER A 96 1.77 -4.97 -23.31
C SER A 96 0.54 -4.63 -24.16
N PRO A 97 0.25 -5.41 -25.21
CA PRO A 97 -0.95 -5.21 -26.02
C PRO A 97 -2.23 -5.48 -25.21
N SER A 98 -2.18 -6.43 -24.28
CA SER A 98 -3.28 -6.80 -23.41
C SER A 98 -2.87 -6.63 -21.96
N VAL A 99 -3.75 -6.05 -21.15
CA VAL A 99 -3.56 -5.86 -19.71
C VAL A 99 -4.80 -6.36 -18.98
N ASN A 100 -4.60 -7.28 -18.04
CA ASN A 100 -5.63 -7.80 -17.18
C ASN A 100 -5.76 -6.92 -15.94
N THR A 101 -6.95 -6.44 -15.63
CA THR A 101 -7.20 -5.60 -14.46
C THR A 101 -8.29 -6.19 -13.59
N PHE A 102 -8.20 -5.95 -12.28
CA PHE A 102 -9.13 -6.47 -11.31
C PHE A 102 -9.52 -5.39 -10.31
N SER A 103 -10.80 -5.28 -10.01
CA SER A 103 -11.30 -4.40 -8.95
C SER A 103 -12.34 -5.11 -8.09
N ILE A 104 -12.55 -4.56 -6.89
CA ILE A 104 -13.68 -4.92 -6.05
C ILE A 104 -14.65 -3.76 -5.97
N GLY A 105 -15.92 -4.10 -5.87
CA GLY A 105 -17.00 -3.18 -5.55
C GLY A 105 -17.78 -3.72 -4.36
N TYR A 106 -18.58 -2.86 -3.77
CA TYR A 106 -19.48 -3.19 -2.68
C TYR A 106 -20.94 -3.09 -3.16
N GLU A 107 -21.84 -3.83 -2.51
CA GLU A 107 -23.29 -3.68 -2.75
C GLU A 107 -23.77 -2.27 -2.41
N ASP A 108 -23.19 -1.65 -1.37
CA ASP A 108 -23.49 -0.29 -0.98
C ASP A 108 -22.68 0.71 -1.83
N ASP A 109 -23.36 1.46 -2.69
CA ASP A 109 -22.79 2.45 -3.60
C ASP A 109 -22.04 3.59 -2.88
N LYS A 110 -22.22 3.77 -1.58
CA LYS A 110 -21.60 4.85 -0.82
C LYS A 110 -20.07 4.77 -0.76
N TYR A 111 -19.52 3.58 -0.92
CA TYR A 111 -18.07 3.30 -0.88
C TYR A 111 -17.56 2.73 -2.20
N ASP A 112 -18.33 2.90 -3.27
CA ASP A 112 -18.11 2.21 -4.52
C ASP A 112 -17.14 2.95 -5.44
N GLU A 113 -15.96 2.37 -5.65
CA GLU A 113 -14.97 2.85 -6.60
C GLU A 113 -15.17 2.29 -8.02
N LYS A 114 -16.18 1.45 -8.25
CA LYS A 114 -16.45 0.80 -9.55
C LYS A 114 -16.56 1.81 -10.70
N TYR A 115 -17.12 2.97 -10.43
CA TYR A 115 -17.27 4.01 -11.45
C TYR A 115 -15.92 4.42 -12.05
N TRP A 116 -14.93 4.67 -11.19
CA TRP A 116 -13.61 5.12 -11.64
C TRP A 116 -12.80 4.00 -12.29
N SER A 117 -12.82 2.79 -11.73
CA SER A 117 -12.14 1.64 -12.32
C SER A 117 -12.67 1.30 -13.73
N ARG A 118 -13.99 1.39 -13.93
CA ARG A 118 -14.63 1.20 -15.24
C ARG A 118 -14.20 2.26 -16.27
N ILE A 119 -14.10 3.54 -15.88
CA ILE A 119 -13.61 4.60 -16.75
C ILE A 119 -12.19 4.31 -17.22
N VAL A 120 -11.32 3.96 -16.29
CA VAL A 120 -9.92 3.66 -16.59
C VAL A 120 -9.80 2.41 -17.45
N SER A 121 -10.50 1.35 -17.08
CA SER A 121 -10.53 0.10 -17.84
C SER A 121 -10.97 0.33 -19.30
N LYS A 122 -12.03 1.11 -19.50
CA LYS A 122 -12.51 1.46 -20.85
C LYS A 122 -11.48 2.31 -21.60
N LYS A 123 -10.88 3.31 -20.94
CA LYS A 123 -9.87 4.20 -21.55
C LYS A 123 -8.65 3.44 -22.05
N TYR A 124 -8.17 2.47 -21.28
CA TYR A 124 -6.97 1.69 -21.64
C TYR A 124 -7.28 0.35 -22.29
N SER A 125 -8.57 0.06 -22.54
CA SER A 125 -9.03 -1.20 -23.17
C SER A 125 -8.41 -2.42 -22.48
N THR A 126 -8.59 -2.52 -21.16
CA THR A 126 -8.10 -3.63 -20.35
C THR A 126 -9.13 -4.77 -20.30
N ASN A 127 -8.65 -6.00 -20.09
CA ASN A 127 -9.52 -7.13 -19.73
C ASN A 127 -9.85 -6.99 -18.25
N HIS A 128 -10.99 -6.37 -17.96
CA HIS A 128 -11.35 -5.99 -16.60
C HIS A 128 -12.31 -6.98 -15.95
N ILE A 129 -11.92 -7.49 -14.79
CA ILE A 129 -12.78 -8.30 -13.92
C ILE A 129 -13.15 -7.47 -12.71
N GLU A 130 -14.44 -7.38 -12.44
CA GLU A 130 -15.01 -6.69 -11.29
C GLU A 130 -15.70 -7.70 -10.38
N ALA A 131 -15.25 -7.80 -9.13
CA ALA A 131 -15.87 -8.65 -8.12
C ALA A 131 -16.69 -7.80 -7.15
N ILE A 132 -17.94 -8.17 -6.95
CA ILE A 132 -18.82 -7.53 -5.96
C ILE A 132 -18.70 -8.28 -4.64
N ILE A 133 -18.66 -7.54 -3.55
CA ILE A 133 -18.67 -8.06 -2.17
C ILE A 133 -20.03 -7.76 -1.58
N THR A 134 -20.72 -8.78 -1.15
CA THR A 134 -21.97 -8.65 -0.39
C THR A 134 -21.71 -8.40 1.07
N ASN A 135 -22.66 -7.80 1.80
CA ASN A 135 -22.53 -7.57 3.24
C ASN A 135 -22.29 -8.87 4.02
N ASN A 136 -22.95 -9.96 3.64
CA ASN A 136 -22.79 -11.27 4.28
C ASN A 136 -21.39 -11.84 4.04
N GLU A 137 -20.84 -11.68 2.84
CA GLU A 137 -19.46 -12.07 2.55
C GLU A 137 -18.45 -11.25 3.35
N PHE A 138 -18.72 -9.94 3.52
CA PHE A 138 -17.82 -9.06 4.25
C PHE A 138 -17.65 -9.48 5.72
N GLU A 139 -18.75 -9.80 6.42
CA GLU A 139 -18.68 -10.31 7.80
C GLU A 139 -17.84 -11.59 7.92
N LYS A 140 -18.04 -12.53 6.98
CA LYS A 140 -17.23 -13.74 6.93
C LYS A 140 -15.75 -13.43 6.74
N TYR A 141 -15.43 -12.50 5.85
CA TYR A 141 -14.04 -12.15 5.54
C TYR A 141 -13.33 -11.40 6.65
N ILE A 142 -14.04 -10.76 7.58
CA ILE A 142 -13.42 -10.20 8.79
C ILE A 142 -12.71 -11.32 9.58
N ASN A 143 -13.41 -12.38 9.88
CA ASN A 143 -12.85 -13.50 10.64
C ASN A 143 -11.74 -14.22 9.87
N ASP A 144 -11.95 -14.46 8.58
CA ASP A 144 -10.96 -15.10 7.73
C ASP A 144 -9.67 -14.27 7.66
N SER A 145 -9.77 -12.93 7.49
CA SER A 145 -8.60 -12.04 7.38
C SER A 145 -7.76 -12.00 8.65
N ILE A 146 -8.40 -12.05 9.82
CA ILE A 146 -7.69 -12.07 11.11
C ILE A 146 -6.84 -13.34 11.26
N GLN A 147 -7.33 -14.48 10.77
CA GLN A 147 -6.60 -15.74 10.85
C GLN A 147 -5.33 -15.78 9.97
N PHE A 148 -5.25 -14.91 8.96
CA PHE A 148 -4.07 -14.78 8.11
C PHE A 148 -2.98 -13.86 8.69
N LEU A 149 -3.26 -13.18 9.78
CA LEU A 149 -2.29 -12.30 10.42
C LEU A 149 -1.38 -13.07 11.35
N ASP A 150 -0.07 -12.95 11.14
CA ASP A 150 0.95 -13.52 12.02
C ASP A 150 1.09 -12.75 13.34
N GLU A 151 0.59 -11.51 13.39
CA GLU A 151 0.65 -10.63 14.55
C GLU A 151 -0.53 -9.64 14.57
N PRO A 152 -0.85 -9.03 15.73
CA PRO A 152 -1.90 -8.02 15.82
C PRO A 152 -1.63 -6.84 14.88
N TYR A 153 -2.62 -6.53 14.05
CA TYR A 153 -2.60 -5.44 13.09
C TYR A 153 -3.96 -4.73 13.08
N ALA A 154 -3.97 -3.43 13.31
CA ALA A 154 -5.20 -2.67 13.55
C ALA A 154 -5.59 -1.74 12.39
N ASP A 155 -5.19 -2.06 11.16
CA ASP A 155 -5.60 -1.32 9.98
C ASP A 155 -6.83 -2.00 9.36
N PRO A 156 -7.96 -1.27 9.21
CA PRO A 156 -9.18 -1.85 8.63
C PRO A 156 -9.04 -2.22 7.15
N SER A 157 -8.01 -1.75 6.45
CA SER A 157 -7.72 -2.09 5.05
C SER A 157 -7.37 -3.58 4.85
N ILE A 158 -7.08 -4.31 5.93
CA ILE A 158 -6.76 -5.74 5.84
C ILE A 158 -7.92 -6.55 5.26
N VAL A 159 -9.16 -6.22 5.60
CA VAL A 159 -10.33 -6.96 5.10
C VAL A 159 -10.50 -6.81 3.59
N PRO A 160 -10.61 -5.59 3.03
CA PRO A 160 -10.67 -5.43 1.58
C PRO A 160 -9.44 -5.99 0.87
N SER A 161 -8.23 -5.87 1.44
CA SER A 161 -7.01 -6.44 0.87
C SER A 161 -7.06 -7.97 0.83
N TYR A 162 -7.55 -8.62 1.88
CA TYR A 162 -7.77 -10.06 1.91
C TYR A 162 -8.79 -10.50 0.86
N VAL A 163 -9.91 -9.80 0.77
CA VAL A 163 -10.99 -10.16 -0.17
C VAL A 163 -10.54 -10.04 -1.61
N ILE A 164 -9.89 -8.93 -1.98
CA ILE A 164 -9.41 -8.74 -3.35
C ILE A 164 -8.37 -9.80 -3.70
N SER A 165 -7.44 -10.08 -2.78
CA SER A 165 -6.42 -11.10 -2.97
C SER A 165 -7.04 -12.50 -3.15
N LYS A 166 -8.03 -12.84 -2.34
CA LYS A 166 -8.75 -14.12 -2.44
C LYS A 166 -9.53 -14.25 -3.74
N LYS A 167 -10.22 -13.19 -4.16
CA LYS A 167 -11.01 -13.23 -5.39
C LYS A 167 -10.12 -13.25 -6.64
N ILE A 168 -9.04 -12.45 -6.67
CA ILE A 168 -8.12 -12.45 -7.81
C ILE A 168 -7.30 -13.74 -7.94
N SER A 169 -6.98 -14.41 -6.81
CA SER A 169 -6.18 -15.65 -6.82
C SER A 169 -6.86 -16.80 -7.57
N ASN A 170 -8.17 -16.74 -7.79
CA ASN A 170 -8.88 -17.68 -8.65
C ASN A 170 -8.54 -17.52 -10.15
N HIS A 171 -7.99 -16.38 -10.54
CA HIS A 171 -7.71 -16.02 -11.93
C HIS A 171 -6.22 -15.81 -12.17
N TYR A 172 -5.53 -15.15 -11.24
CA TYR A 172 -4.13 -14.73 -11.37
C TYR A 172 -3.35 -15.00 -10.08
N LYS A 173 -2.10 -15.44 -10.24
CA LYS A 173 -1.17 -15.64 -9.11
C LYS A 173 -0.36 -14.41 -8.75
N VAL A 174 -0.24 -13.48 -9.70
CA VAL A 174 0.52 -12.23 -9.53
C VAL A 174 -0.35 -11.05 -9.92
N ALA A 175 -0.37 -10.05 -9.08
CA ALA A 175 -1.01 -8.77 -9.36
C ALA A 175 -0.12 -7.62 -8.95
N LEU A 176 -0.01 -6.60 -9.80
CA LEU A 176 0.62 -5.33 -9.47
C LEU A 176 -0.40 -4.42 -8.78
N THR A 177 0.08 -3.64 -7.83
CA THR A 177 -0.72 -2.67 -7.08
C THR A 177 -0.14 -1.27 -7.20
N GLY A 178 -0.93 -0.25 -6.82
CA GLY A 178 -0.48 1.13 -6.67
C GLY A 178 0.15 1.43 -5.31
N ASP A 179 0.32 0.41 -4.45
CA ASP A 179 0.83 0.59 -3.10
C ASP A 179 2.23 1.20 -3.09
N GLY A 180 2.47 2.10 -2.14
CA GLY A 180 3.72 2.86 -2.05
C GLY A 180 3.68 4.22 -2.78
N GLY A 181 2.66 4.48 -3.61
CA GLY A 181 2.50 5.75 -4.31
C GLY A 181 2.31 6.91 -3.34
N ASP A 182 1.36 6.79 -2.43
CA ASP A 182 1.07 7.80 -1.40
C ASP A 182 2.26 8.04 -0.47
N GLU A 183 3.00 7.01 -0.10
CA GLU A 183 4.19 7.08 0.75
C GLU A 183 5.32 7.87 0.08
N LEU A 184 5.56 7.60 -1.20
CA LEU A 184 6.66 8.23 -1.95
C LEU A 184 6.31 9.64 -2.46
N LEU A 185 5.06 9.85 -2.85
CA LEU A 185 4.61 11.08 -3.51
C LEU A 185 3.76 11.99 -2.60
N CYS A 186 3.71 11.68 -1.30
CA CYS A 186 2.97 12.46 -0.29
C CYS A 186 1.47 12.59 -0.59
N GLY A 187 0.84 11.54 -1.12
CA GLY A 187 -0.57 11.52 -1.51
C GLY A 187 -1.54 11.62 -0.34
N TYR A 188 -1.16 11.14 0.84
CA TYR A 188 -2.02 11.19 2.03
C TYR A 188 -2.31 12.62 2.48
N SER A 189 -3.58 12.94 2.67
CA SER A 189 -4.03 14.26 3.14
C SER A 189 -3.38 14.68 4.47
N ARG A 190 -3.08 13.72 5.36
CA ARG A 190 -2.36 13.96 6.62
C ARG A 190 -0.95 14.53 6.40
N ILE A 191 -0.24 14.04 5.38
CA ILE A 191 1.10 14.52 5.05
C ILE A 191 1.00 15.94 4.48
N GLN A 192 0.05 16.19 3.58
CA GLN A 192 -0.20 17.52 3.03
C GLN A 192 -0.56 18.53 4.12
N GLN A 193 -1.34 18.12 5.13
CA GLN A 193 -1.65 18.96 6.30
C GLN A 193 -0.40 19.31 7.11
N ILE A 194 0.51 18.36 7.36
CA ILE A 194 1.77 18.61 8.06
C ILE A 194 2.60 19.65 7.30
N PHE A 195 2.70 19.56 5.98
CA PHE A 195 3.42 20.54 5.17
C PHE A 195 2.74 21.92 5.15
N SER A 196 1.42 21.98 5.17
CA SER A 196 0.67 23.24 5.22
C SER A 196 0.76 23.93 6.58
N THR A 197 0.99 23.18 7.66
CA THR A 197 1.11 23.68 9.03
C THR A 197 2.54 24.03 9.44
N ARG A 198 3.51 24.04 8.53
CA ARG A 198 4.92 24.42 8.77
C ARG A 198 5.12 25.77 9.50
N LYS A 199 4.08 26.56 9.70
CA LYS A 199 4.08 27.79 10.52
C LYS A 199 3.90 27.53 12.03
N PHE A 200 3.58 26.28 12.45
CA PHE A 200 3.41 25.95 13.86
C PHE A 200 4.72 25.41 14.44
N ASN A 201 5.01 25.82 15.68
CA ASN A 201 6.15 25.33 16.45
C ASN A 201 6.06 23.79 16.59
N THR A 202 7.19 23.09 16.48
CA THR A 202 7.29 21.63 16.57
C THR A 202 6.62 21.05 17.82
N ASN A 203 6.69 21.75 18.96
CA ASN A 203 6.03 21.34 20.20
C ASN A 203 4.49 21.30 20.10
N THR A 204 3.91 22.20 19.30
CA THR A 204 2.46 22.23 19.06
C THR A 204 2.04 21.07 18.14
N ILE A 205 2.87 20.74 17.16
CA ILE A 205 2.64 19.60 16.27
C ILE A 205 2.74 18.29 17.04
N GLU A 206 3.72 18.11 17.91
CA GLU A 206 3.85 16.93 18.77
C GLU A 206 2.67 16.77 19.73
N SER A 207 2.19 17.86 20.32
CA SER A 207 1.02 17.84 21.20
C SER A 207 -0.24 17.45 20.45
N ILE A 208 -0.46 17.96 19.24
CA ILE A 208 -1.59 17.56 18.38
C ILE A 208 -1.45 16.08 17.97
N TYR A 209 -0.24 15.65 17.64
CA TYR A 209 0.06 14.28 17.23
C TYR A 209 -0.17 13.26 18.35
N ASN A 210 0.20 13.58 19.57
CA ASN A 210 0.01 12.72 20.75
C ASN A 210 -1.45 12.65 21.23
N PHE A 211 -2.27 13.65 20.90
CA PHE A 211 -3.69 13.71 21.28
C PHE A 211 -4.64 13.08 20.26
N TYR A 212 -4.17 12.73 19.05
CA TYR A 212 -5.01 12.26 17.97
C TYR A 212 -4.94 10.73 17.85
N PRO A 213 -6.05 10.01 18.11
CA PRO A 213 -6.10 8.58 17.81
C PRO A 213 -6.04 8.39 16.29
N TRP A 214 -4.99 7.77 15.82
CA TRP A 214 -4.65 7.55 14.40
C TRP A 214 -5.73 6.86 13.57
N TYR A 215 -6.63 6.12 14.21
CA TYR A 215 -7.69 5.34 13.58
C TYR A 215 -8.99 6.12 13.31
N LEU A 216 -9.09 7.41 13.68
CA LEU A 216 -10.29 8.22 13.45
C LEU A 216 -10.16 9.17 12.25
N GLY A 217 -9.17 8.98 11.39
CA GLY A 217 -8.81 9.93 10.37
C GLY A 217 -9.49 9.78 9.04
N THR A 218 -10.64 10.35 8.83
CA THR A 218 -10.97 10.91 7.54
C THR A 218 -11.02 12.43 7.69
N GLY A 219 -10.33 13.15 6.80
CA GLY A 219 -10.01 14.60 6.90
C GLY A 219 -11.17 15.57 7.14
N ASN A 220 -12.42 15.11 7.03
CA ASN A 220 -13.61 15.91 7.33
C ASN A 220 -13.89 16.13 8.82
N ASN A 221 -13.33 15.31 9.69
CA ASN A 221 -13.56 15.42 11.14
C ASN A 221 -12.62 16.40 11.84
N ILE A 222 -11.47 16.71 11.25
CA ILE A 222 -10.51 17.68 11.82
C ILE A 222 -11.09 19.08 11.81
N ARG A 223 -11.74 19.50 10.73
CA ARG A 223 -12.37 20.83 10.63
C ARG A 223 -13.53 21.06 11.58
N LYS A 224 -14.24 20.00 12.01
CA LYS A 224 -15.35 20.13 12.98
C LYS A 224 -14.86 20.25 14.42
N ARG A 225 -13.72 19.65 14.78
CA ARG A 225 -13.22 19.68 16.17
C ARG A 225 -12.36 20.91 16.48
N SER A 226 -11.62 21.43 15.51
CA SER A 226 -10.87 22.69 15.70
C SER A 226 -11.75 23.96 15.81
N LYS A 227 -13.06 23.84 15.59
CA LYS A 227 -14.02 24.93 15.84
C LYS A 227 -14.66 24.89 17.23
N ASN A 228 -14.40 23.83 18.01
CA ASN A 228 -14.96 23.64 19.36
C ASN A 228 -13.85 23.62 20.45
N LEU A 229 -12.63 24.01 20.12
CA LEU A 229 -11.52 24.36 21.00
C LEU A 229 -11.19 25.84 20.81
#